data_c5669f1ccb12e0eb692dfa29361150cd
#
_entry.id   c5669f1ccb12e0eb692dfa29361150cd
#
_cell.length_a   1.000
_cell.length_b   1.000
_cell.length_c   1.000
_cell.angle_alpha   90.00
_cell.angle_beta   90.00
_cell.angle_gamma   90.00
#
_symmetry.space_group_name_H-M   'P 1'
#
loop_
_entity.id
_entity.type
_entity.pdbx_description
1 polymer ?
#
loop_
_entity_poly.entity_id
_entity_poly.type
_entity_poly.pdbx_seq_one_letter_code
_entity_poly.pdbx_strand_id
1 'polypeptide(L)'
;MRRIALVLVALGVALVASDVGAADSLLDKVKQKGEMIVGTKYDFPPMGSINKDTGQVEGFEVDLANEIAKELGVKAKFVQALSKTRIPLIVNGNVDLIVATMTHKRDREQAIDFTMHYMITGQRAVTRKDTGITHISQLAGKQVASVQGGNAGPNLLKVQPKAILVQFQEQTESLLALKQKKVDAVVSDDVLNQWWVKNNPDLMLVGKLYTIEPYGMGVRQNDSRWRNAINQALMEIWDSGRYAEIHFKWFGQKPEFEIPWYPK
;
A
#
# COMPACT_ATOMS: atom_id res chain seq x y z
N MET A 1 64.63 -7.03 -60.09
CA MET A 1 64.47 -7.03 -58.66
C MET A 1 63.39 -6.00 -58.33
N ARG A 2 62.12 -6.43 -58.15
CA ARG A 2 60.97 -5.55 -57.85
C ARG A 2 60.75 -5.65 -56.35
N ARG A 3 60.89 -4.51 -55.66
CA ARG A 3 60.57 -4.38 -54.23
C ARG A 3 59.05 -4.10 -54.08
N ILE A 4 58.34 -5.04 -53.46
CA ILE A 4 56.93 -4.86 -53.07
C ILE A 4 56.91 -4.19 -51.70
N ALA A 5 56.36 -2.99 -51.62
CA ALA A 5 56.11 -2.30 -50.35
C ALA A 5 54.75 -2.72 -49.80
N LEU A 6 54.76 -3.36 -48.63
CA LEU A 6 53.53 -3.70 -47.86
C LEU A 6 53.10 -2.43 -47.10
N VAL A 7 51.92 -1.88 -47.45
CA VAL A 7 51.24 -0.82 -46.67
C VAL A 7 50.33 -1.51 -45.66
N LEU A 8 50.68 -1.45 -44.40
CA LEU A 8 49.83 -1.82 -43.27
C LEU A 8 48.83 -0.68 -42.96
N VAL A 9 47.56 -0.85 -43.31
CA VAL A 9 46.49 0.02 -42.88
C VAL A 9 46.03 -0.44 -41.50
N ALA A 10 46.39 0.32 -40.46
CA ALA A 10 45.89 0.11 -39.11
C ALA A 10 44.46 0.70 -39.00
N LEU A 11 43.45 -0.16 -38.97
CA LEU A 11 42.05 0.27 -38.71
C LEU A 11 41.90 0.52 -37.22
N GLY A 12 41.95 1.76 -36.79
CA GLY A 12 41.61 2.20 -35.44
C GLY A 12 40.10 2.09 -35.21
N VAL A 13 39.67 1.04 -34.48
CA VAL A 13 38.29 0.95 -33.95
C VAL A 13 38.20 1.91 -32.76
N ALA A 14 37.64 3.08 -32.95
CA ALA A 14 37.23 3.94 -31.83
C ALA A 14 36.03 3.30 -31.15
N LEU A 15 36.24 2.71 -29.97
CA LEU A 15 35.15 2.38 -29.05
C LEU A 15 34.53 3.70 -28.59
N VAL A 16 33.42 4.07 -29.17
CA VAL A 16 32.50 5.07 -28.61
C VAL A 16 31.86 4.38 -27.40
N ALA A 17 32.41 4.61 -26.22
CA ALA A 17 31.71 4.31 -24.96
C ALA A 17 30.46 5.23 -24.93
N SER A 18 29.33 4.70 -25.35
CA SER A 18 28.05 5.34 -25.11
C SER A 18 27.89 5.40 -23.60
N ASP A 19 28.06 6.60 -23.03
CA ASP A 19 27.62 6.87 -21.69
C ASP A 19 26.10 6.59 -21.66
N VAL A 20 25.73 5.39 -21.24
CA VAL A 20 24.36 5.07 -20.88
C VAL A 20 24.11 5.88 -19.61
N GLY A 21 23.76 7.15 -19.79
CA GLY A 21 23.37 8.02 -18.71
C GLY A 21 22.33 7.30 -17.88
N ALA A 22 22.67 7.01 -16.63
CA ALA A 22 21.74 6.39 -15.71
C ALA A 22 20.47 7.27 -15.74
N ALA A 23 19.35 6.68 -16.17
CA ALA A 23 18.08 7.41 -16.21
C ALA A 23 17.88 8.06 -14.85
N ASP A 24 17.60 9.38 -14.83
CA ASP A 24 17.40 10.16 -13.62
C ASP A 24 16.41 9.43 -12.70
N SER A 25 16.91 8.93 -11.58
CA SER A 25 16.05 8.29 -10.58
C SER A 25 15.05 9.29 -10.02
N LEU A 26 13.88 8.83 -9.66
CA LEU A 26 12.89 9.63 -8.95
C LEU A 26 13.44 10.19 -7.63
N LEU A 27 14.39 9.49 -7.00
CA LEU A 27 15.09 9.96 -5.80
C LEU A 27 15.72 11.34 -6.02
N ASP A 28 16.43 11.53 -7.12
CA ASP A 28 17.12 12.80 -7.42
C ASP A 28 16.10 13.92 -7.65
N LYS A 29 15.02 13.63 -8.39
CA LYS A 29 13.92 14.58 -8.65
C LYS A 29 13.18 14.99 -7.37
N VAL A 30 12.88 14.04 -6.50
CA VAL A 30 12.21 14.29 -5.21
C VAL A 30 13.11 15.12 -4.30
N LYS A 31 14.41 14.79 -4.20
CA LYS A 31 15.37 15.57 -3.42
C LYS A 31 15.57 16.99 -3.96
N GLN A 32 15.66 17.15 -5.26
CA GLN A 32 15.77 18.47 -5.90
C GLN A 32 14.52 19.32 -5.65
N LYS A 33 13.33 18.73 -5.75
CA LYS A 33 12.05 19.41 -5.49
C LYS A 33 11.84 19.71 -4.00
N GLY A 34 12.47 18.97 -3.10
CA GLY A 34 12.27 19.06 -1.66
C GLY A 34 10.91 18.55 -1.18
N GLU A 35 10.17 17.85 -2.05
CA GLU A 35 8.81 17.36 -1.78
C GLU A 35 8.58 15.99 -2.40
N MET A 36 7.96 15.08 -1.63
CA MET A 36 7.50 13.75 -2.05
C MET A 36 5.97 13.71 -2.06
N ILE A 37 5.36 13.42 -3.20
CA ILE A 37 3.91 13.27 -3.32
C ILE A 37 3.52 11.84 -2.98
N VAL A 38 2.72 11.68 -1.91
CA VAL A 38 2.30 10.38 -1.36
C VAL A 38 0.81 10.17 -1.58
N GLY A 39 0.48 9.09 -2.29
CA GLY A 39 -0.90 8.62 -2.37
C GLY A 39 -1.25 7.78 -1.13
N THR A 40 -2.25 8.21 -0.35
CA THR A 40 -2.70 7.50 0.85
C THR A 40 -4.22 7.44 0.94
N LYS A 41 -4.72 6.59 1.85
CA LYS A 41 -6.15 6.47 2.12
C LYS A 41 -6.67 7.67 2.91
N TYR A 42 -7.89 8.11 2.58
CA TYR A 42 -8.62 9.14 3.33
C TYR A 42 -9.84 8.59 4.06
N ASP A 43 -10.09 7.28 3.93
CA ASP A 43 -11.29 6.57 4.37
C ASP A 43 -11.01 5.27 5.14
N PHE A 44 -9.77 5.07 5.60
CA PHE A 44 -9.31 3.79 6.16
C PHE A 44 -8.62 3.97 7.54
N PRO A 45 -9.35 4.46 8.58
CA PRO A 45 -8.77 4.57 9.91
C PRO A 45 -8.43 3.17 10.48
N PRO A 46 -7.38 3.04 11.29
CA PRO A 46 -6.43 4.06 11.74
C PRO A 46 -5.23 4.25 10.77
N MET A 47 -5.28 3.67 9.55
CA MET A 47 -4.16 3.71 8.60
C MET A 47 -4.02 5.08 7.93
N GLY A 48 -5.11 5.61 7.35
CA GLY A 48 -5.19 6.92 6.74
C GLY A 48 -6.65 7.38 6.65
N SER A 49 -6.98 8.52 7.22
CA SER A 49 -8.33 9.09 7.23
C SER A 49 -8.29 10.61 7.38
N ILE A 50 -9.37 11.26 6.95
CA ILE A 50 -9.54 12.69 7.21
C ILE A 50 -9.98 12.88 8.67
N ASN A 51 -9.23 13.66 9.42
CA ASN A 51 -9.64 14.19 10.71
C ASN A 51 -10.77 15.21 10.48
N LYS A 52 -11.91 14.96 11.08
CA LYS A 52 -13.13 15.78 10.86
C LYS A 52 -13.03 17.18 11.45
N ASP A 53 -12.20 17.36 12.49
CA ASP A 53 -12.08 18.63 13.21
C ASP A 53 -11.07 19.55 12.51
N THR A 54 -9.99 18.97 11.95
CA THR A 54 -8.91 19.75 11.33
C THR A 54 -8.95 19.75 9.80
N GLY A 55 -9.69 18.83 9.17
CA GLY A 55 -9.68 18.59 7.73
C GLY A 55 -8.37 17.99 7.18
N GLN A 56 -7.41 17.70 8.05
CA GLN A 56 -6.13 17.13 7.66
C GLN A 56 -6.20 15.60 7.56
N VAL A 57 -5.41 15.03 6.66
CA VAL A 57 -5.21 13.57 6.63
C VAL A 57 -4.30 13.16 7.79
N GLU A 58 -4.68 12.10 8.50
CA GLU A 58 -3.93 11.52 9.61
C GLU A 58 -4.03 9.99 9.59
N GLY A 59 -3.12 9.32 10.26
CA GLY A 59 -3.12 7.86 10.38
C GLY A 59 -1.72 7.28 10.48
N PHE A 60 -1.66 5.98 10.73
CA PHE A 60 -0.41 5.24 10.83
C PHE A 60 0.44 5.39 9.56
N GLU A 61 -0.15 5.24 8.38
CA GLU A 61 0.54 5.35 7.08
C GLU A 61 0.97 6.78 6.79
N VAL A 62 0.20 7.76 7.27
CA VAL A 62 0.55 9.19 7.14
C VAL A 62 1.77 9.53 7.98
N ASP A 63 1.80 9.09 9.25
CA ASP A 63 2.95 9.29 10.13
C ASP A 63 4.19 8.57 9.57
N LEU A 64 4.05 7.32 9.11
CA LEU A 64 5.14 6.56 8.53
C LEU A 64 5.72 7.23 7.27
N ALA A 65 4.86 7.74 6.39
CA ALA A 65 5.29 8.46 5.19
C ALA A 65 5.98 9.79 5.53
N ASN A 66 5.55 10.48 6.57
CA ASN A 66 6.23 11.68 7.07
C ASN A 66 7.64 11.38 7.60
N GLU A 67 7.82 10.27 8.34
CA GLU A 67 9.16 9.87 8.79
C GLU A 67 10.04 9.46 7.61
N ILE A 68 9.52 8.73 6.61
CA ILE A 68 10.27 8.43 5.39
C ILE A 68 10.71 9.71 4.68
N ALA A 69 9.81 10.68 4.53
CA ALA A 69 10.16 11.97 3.91
C ALA A 69 11.27 12.71 4.70
N LYS A 70 11.21 12.66 6.02
CA LYS A 70 12.22 13.23 6.91
C LYS A 70 13.59 12.55 6.73
N GLU A 71 13.64 11.22 6.66
CA GLU A 71 14.87 10.46 6.39
C GLU A 71 15.47 10.80 5.01
N LEU A 72 14.63 11.10 4.03
CA LEU A 72 15.05 11.53 2.69
C LEU A 72 15.44 13.02 2.61
N GLY A 73 15.20 13.81 3.68
CA GLY A 73 15.44 15.23 3.72
C GLY A 73 14.43 16.06 2.92
N VAL A 74 13.18 15.59 2.76
CA VAL A 74 12.11 16.26 2.00
C VAL A 74 10.82 16.35 2.81
N LYS A 75 9.78 17.01 2.28
CA LYS A 75 8.45 17.06 2.89
C LYS A 75 7.48 16.12 2.18
N ALA A 76 6.63 15.44 2.93
CA ALA A 76 5.53 14.67 2.34
C ALA A 76 4.34 15.59 2.03
N LYS A 77 3.72 15.36 0.85
CA LYS A 77 2.46 15.96 0.46
C LYS A 77 1.48 14.85 0.10
N PHE A 78 0.34 14.85 0.72
CA PHE A 78 -0.62 13.76 0.58
C PHE A 78 -1.69 14.06 -0.47
N VAL A 79 -2.07 13.02 -1.22
CA VAL A 79 -3.21 13.00 -2.14
C VAL A 79 -4.04 11.74 -1.88
N GLN A 80 -5.35 11.82 -2.07
CA GLN A 80 -6.23 10.68 -1.88
C GLN A 80 -5.96 9.57 -2.91
N ALA A 81 -5.79 8.35 -2.43
CA ALA A 81 -5.66 7.16 -3.26
C ALA A 81 -6.74 6.13 -2.90
N LEU A 82 -7.76 6.02 -3.73
CA LEU A 82 -8.76 4.96 -3.66
C LEU A 82 -8.13 3.62 -4.04
N SER A 83 -8.70 2.50 -3.59
CA SER A 83 -8.17 1.17 -3.92
C SER A 83 -8.01 0.94 -5.42
N LYS A 84 -8.93 1.45 -6.25
CA LYS A 84 -8.89 1.33 -7.71
C LYS A 84 -7.92 2.31 -8.39
N THR A 85 -7.53 3.42 -7.74
CA THR A 85 -6.69 4.45 -8.36
C THR A 85 -5.22 4.36 -7.97
N ARG A 86 -4.83 3.56 -6.98
CA ARG A 86 -3.45 3.45 -6.47
C ARG A 86 -2.43 3.16 -7.58
N ILE A 87 -2.67 2.12 -8.38
CA ILE A 87 -1.77 1.73 -9.49
C ILE A 87 -1.76 2.79 -10.59
N PRO A 88 -2.89 3.27 -11.12
CA PRO A 88 -2.90 4.39 -12.08
C PRO A 88 -2.15 5.63 -11.60
N LEU A 89 -2.29 6.04 -10.34
CA LEU A 89 -1.59 7.21 -9.80
C LEU A 89 -0.08 7.08 -9.90
N ILE A 90 0.49 5.90 -9.56
CA ILE A 90 1.95 5.69 -9.62
C ILE A 90 2.44 5.52 -11.06
N VAL A 91 1.71 4.77 -11.89
CA VAL A 91 2.08 4.53 -13.30
C VAL A 91 2.10 5.83 -14.09
N ASN A 92 1.13 6.71 -13.89
CA ASN A 92 1.02 8.01 -14.56
C ASN A 92 1.94 9.10 -13.96
N GLY A 93 2.66 8.79 -12.86
CA GLY A 93 3.54 9.75 -12.20
C GLY A 93 2.82 10.89 -11.47
N ASN A 94 1.55 10.68 -11.10
CA ASN A 94 0.80 11.64 -10.28
C ASN A 94 1.22 11.61 -8.81
N VAL A 95 1.85 10.51 -8.38
CA VAL A 95 2.45 10.35 -7.06
C VAL A 95 3.83 9.71 -7.18
N ASP A 96 4.66 9.98 -6.19
CA ASP A 96 6.02 9.43 -6.09
C ASP A 96 6.02 8.10 -5.31
N LEU A 97 5.09 7.95 -4.38
CA LEU A 97 4.97 6.79 -3.49
C LEU A 97 3.49 6.52 -3.18
N ILE A 98 3.09 5.25 -3.13
CA ILE A 98 1.79 4.82 -2.61
C ILE A 98 1.99 4.18 -1.23
N VAL A 99 1.39 4.77 -0.21
CA VAL A 99 1.31 4.23 1.16
C VAL A 99 -0.18 4.20 1.53
N ALA A 100 -0.87 3.13 1.11
CA ALA A 100 -2.33 3.11 1.07
C ALA A 100 -2.91 1.69 1.21
N THR A 101 -2.57 0.97 2.28
CA THR A 101 -3.06 -0.37 2.61
C THR A 101 -2.98 -1.33 1.41
N MET A 102 -1.84 -1.37 0.74
CA MET A 102 -1.74 -2.09 -0.52
C MET A 102 -1.04 -3.43 -0.35
N THR A 103 -1.80 -4.53 -0.35
CA THR A 103 -1.25 -5.88 -0.35
C THR A 103 -0.30 -6.07 -1.52
N HIS A 104 0.92 -6.53 -1.23
CA HIS A 104 1.89 -6.92 -2.24
C HIS A 104 1.44 -8.22 -2.93
N LYS A 105 1.20 -8.15 -4.23
CA LYS A 105 0.69 -9.27 -5.04
C LYS A 105 1.37 -9.32 -6.40
N ARG A 106 1.59 -10.55 -6.91
CA ARG A 106 2.22 -10.79 -8.22
C ARG A 106 1.53 -10.12 -9.39
N ASP A 107 0.19 -10.06 -9.38
CA ASP A 107 -0.57 -9.39 -10.44
C ASP A 107 -0.33 -7.87 -10.46
N ARG A 108 -0.10 -7.26 -9.28
CA ARG A 108 0.23 -5.85 -9.16
C ARG A 108 1.68 -5.54 -9.57
N GLU A 109 2.60 -6.48 -9.35
CA GLU A 109 4.01 -6.36 -9.78
C GLU A 109 4.17 -6.29 -11.31
N GLN A 110 3.14 -6.68 -12.06
CA GLN A 110 3.15 -6.48 -13.53
C GLN A 110 3.11 -5.01 -13.94
N ALA A 111 2.67 -4.11 -13.06
CA ALA A 111 2.49 -2.69 -13.34
C ALA A 111 3.35 -1.77 -12.47
N ILE A 112 3.71 -2.18 -11.26
CA ILE A 112 4.46 -1.39 -10.28
C ILE A 112 5.44 -2.30 -9.53
N ASP A 113 6.47 -1.69 -8.92
CA ASP A 113 7.31 -2.38 -7.93
C ASP A 113 6.79 -2.12 -6.52
N PHE A 114 7.19 -2.96 -5.57
CA PHE A 114 6.91 -2.82 -4.14
C PHE A 114 8.18 -2.65 -3.33
N THR A 115 8.07 -1.90 -2.24
CA THR A 115 9.07 -1.89 -1.17
C THR A 115 9.00 -3.20 -0.36
N MET A 116 9.90 -3.36 0.60
CA MET A 116 9.70 -4.33 1.67
C MET A 116 8.35 -4.11 2.37
N HIS A 117 7.84 -5.15 3.03
CA HIS A 117 6.57 -5.05 3.74
C HIS A 117 6.74 -4.23 5.02
N TYR A 118 5.81 -3.31 5.24
CA TYR A 118 5.80 -2.51 6.46
C TYR A 118 4.71 -2.95 7.46
N MET A 119 3.79 -3.82 7.05
CA MET A 119 2.75 -4.39 7.91
C MET A 119 2.28 -5.73 7.36
N ILE A 120 1.83 -6.61 8.24
CA ILE A 120 1.14 -7.84 7.89
C ILE A 120 -0.20 -7.84 8.61
N THR A 121 -1.29 -8.06 7.87
CA THR A 121 -2.66 -8.18 8.39
C THR A 121 -3.36 -9.35 7.70
N GLY A 122 -4.66 -9.45 7.82
CA GLY A 122 -5.50 -10.43 7.13
C GLY A 122 -6.88 -9.83 6.86
N GLN A 123 -7.76 -10.62 6.27
CA GLN A 123 -9.12 -10.20 5.96
C GLN A 123 -10.12 -11.03 6.74
N ARG A 124 -11.21 -10.39 7.13
CA ARG A 124 -12.43 -11.01 7.64
C ARG A 124 -13.64 -10.11 7.39
N ALA A 125 -14.82 -10.59 7.73
CA ALA A 125 -16.02 -9.78 7.59
C ALA A 125 -16.36 -9.07 8.93
N VAL A 126 -17.14 -8.00 8.80
CA VAL A 126 -17.84 -7.34 9.89
C VAL A 126 -19.34 -7.31 9.57
N THR A 127 -20.17 -7.45 10.57
CA THR A 127 -21.62 -7.41 10.45
C THR A 127 -22.26 -6.67 11.63
N ARG A 128 -23.56 -6.38 11.54
CA ARG A 128 -24.35 -5.93 12.69
C ARG A 128 -24.65 -7.10 13.62
N LYS A 129 -24.69 -6.86 14.91
CA LYS A 129 -25.04 -7.88 15.92
C LYS A 129 -26.43 -8.47 15.72
N ASP A 130 -27.38 -7.70 15.20
CA ASP A 130 -28.76 -8.13 14.95
C ASP A 130 -28.90 -9.18 13.81
N THR A 131 -27.87 -9.41 13.02
CA THR A 131 -27.91 -10.40 11.93
C THR A 131 -27.72 -11.84 12.40
N GLY A 132 -27.10 -12.05 13.56
CA GLY A 132 -26.72 -13.37 14.07
C GLY A 132 -25.61 -14.07 13.26
N ILE A 133 -24.95 -13.37 12.32
CA ILE A 133 -23.88 -13.93 11.48
C ILE A 133 -22.59 -13.94 12.29
N THR A 134 -22.10 -15.15 12.62
CA THR A 134 -20.86 -15.34 13.40
C THR A 134 -19.76 -16.05 12.63
N HIS A 135 -20.06 -16.64 11.48
CA HIS A 135 -19.12 -17.42 10.68
C HIS A 135 -19.25 -17.09 9.19
N ILE A 136 -18.11 -17.17 8.47
CA ILE A 136 -18.02 -16.82 7.03
C ILE A 136 -18.97 -17.67 6.15
N SER A 137 -19.24 -18.91 6.54
CA SER A 137 -20.17 -19.80 5.82
C SER A 137 -21.61 -19.27 5.77
N GLN A 138 -22.03 -18.49 6.77
CA GLN A 138 -23.35 -17.88 6.86
C GLN A 138 -23.56 -16.70 5.89
N LEU A 139 -22.49 -16.29 5.21
CA LEU A 139 -22.56 -15.27 4.14
C LEU A 139 -23.06 -15.82 2.80
N ALA A 140 -23.37 -17.13 2.71
CA ALA A 140 -23.99 -17.73 1.51
C ALA A 140 -25.33 -17.05 1.21
N GLY A 141 -25.50 -16.51 0.00
CA GLY A 141 -26.69 -15.78 -0.44
C GLY A 141 -26.89 -14.40 0.19
N LYS A 142 -25.95 -13.94 1.03
CA LYS A 142 -25.99 -12.62 1.68
C LYS A 142 -25.33 -11.55 0.81
N GLN A 143 -25.85 -10.32 0.90
CA GLN A 143 -25.23 -9.16 0.28
C GLN A 143 -24.03 -8.71 1.13
N VAL A 144 -22.84 -8.74 0.53
CA VAL A 144 -21.59 -8.41 1.21
C VAL A 144 -20.90 -7.27 0.50
N ALA A 145 -20.71 -6.16 1.20
CA ALA A 145 -20.01 -4.99 0.67
C ALA A 145 -18.49 -5.23 0.60
N SER A 146 -17.87 -4.69 -0.43
CA SER A 146 -16.42 -4.56 -0.58
C SER A 146 -16.09 -3.32 -1.41
N VAL A 147 -14.81 -2.92 -1.49
CA VAL A 147 -14.42 -1.78 -2.32
C VAL A 147 -13.82 -2.21 -3.65
N GLN A 148 -14.09 -1.43 -4.70
CA GLN A 148 -13.54 -1.63 -6.04
C GLN A 148 -12.00 -1.50 -6.03
N GLY A 149 -11.30 -2.40 -6.75
CA GLY A 149 -9.84 -2.43 -6.81
C GLY A 149 -9.16 -2.96 -5.53
N GLY A 150 -9.96 -3.31 -4.49
CA GLY A 150 -9.53 -4.11 -3.36
C GLY A 150 -9.53 -5.60 -3.67
N ASN A 151 -8.86 -6.39 -2.83
CA ASN A 151 -8.82 -7.85 -2.95
C ASN A 151 -9.75 -8.58 -1.96
N ALA A 152 -10.37 -7.87 -1.01
CA ALA A 152 -11.23 -8.49 0.00
C ALA A 152 -12.46 -9.18 -0.60
N GLY A 153 -13.15 -8.54 -1.55
CA GLY A 153 -14.27 -9.15 -2.24
C GLY A 153 -13.89 -10.41 -3.04
N PRO A 154 -12.91 -10.33 -3.97
CA PRO A 154 -12.39 -11.51 -4.66
C PRO A 154 -11.89 -12.63 -3.73
N ASN A 155 -11.24 -12.30 -2.62
CA ASN A 155 -10.78 -13.30 -1.65
C ASN A 155 -11.95 -13.93 -0.88
N LEU A 156 -12.99 -13.15 -0.54
CA LEU A 156 -14.21 -13.71 0.03
C LEU A 156 -14.81 -14.78 -0.87
N LEU A 157 -14.93 -14.52 -2.19
CA LEU A 157 -15.54 -15.48 -3.13
C LEU A 157 -14.75 -16.79 -3.26
N LYS A 158 -13.45 -16.81 -2.92
CA LYS A 158 -12.67 -18.06 -2.86
C LYS A 158 -13.09 -18.95 -1.69
N VAL A 159 -13.50 -18.38 -0.56
CA VAL A 159 -13.88 -19.11 0.66
C VAL A 159 -15.39 -19.20 0.85
N GLN A 160 -16.14 -18.29 0.22
CA GLN A 160 -17.61 -18.30 0.22
C GLN A 160 -18.13 -17.87 -1.15
N PRO A 161 -18.15 -18.79 -2.16
CA PRO A 161 -18.52 -18.46 -3.54
C PRO A 161 -20.00 -18.11 -3.74
N LYS A 162 -20.85 -18.40 -2.75
CA LYS A 162 -22.28 -18.07 -2.79
C LYS A 162 -22.61 -16.69 -2.19
N ALA A 163 -21.64 -15.93 -1.72
CA ALA A 163 -21.85 -14.56 -1.29
C ALA A 163 -22.14 -13.65 -2.48
N ILE A 164 -23.00 -12.66 -2.31
CA ILE A 164 -23.36 -11.68 -3.33
C ILE A 164 -22.58 -10.39 -3.06
N LEU A 165 -21.59 -10.08 -3.90
CA LEU A 165 -20.78 -8.88 -3.72
C LEU A 165 -21.52 -7.63 -4.18
N VAL A 166 -21.51 -6.60 -3.31
CA VAL A 166 -21.91 -5.23 -3.62
C VAL A 166 -20.67 -4.36 -3.50
N GLN A 167 -20.27 -3.70 -4.60
CA GLN A 167 -19.01 -2.95 -4.65
C GLN A 167 -19.22 -1.44 -4.52
N PHE A 168 -18.48 -0.83 -3.61
CA PHE A 168 -18.45 0.62 -3.36
C PHE A 168 -17.10 1.21 -3.78
N GLN A 169 -16.99 2.53 -3.83
CA GLN A 169 -15.73 3.21 -4.12
C GLN A 169 -14.89 3.40 -2.86
N GLU A 170 -15.54 3.73 -1.75
CA GLU A 170 -14.93 4.04 -0.47
C GLU A 170 -15.38 3.09 0.65
N GLN A 171 -14.54 2.95 1.66
CA GLN A 171 -14.85 2.13 2.84
C GLN A 171 -15.99 2.73 3.67
N THR A 172 -16.05 4.06 3.74
CA THR A 172 -17.12 4.79 4.43
C THR A 172 -18.51 4.50 3.83
N GLU A 173 -18.60 4.35 2.51
CA GLU A 173 -19.84 3.97 1.82
C GLU A 173 -20.26 2.55 2.20
N SER A 174 -19.29 1.62 2.24
CA SER A 174 -19.53 0.22 2.64
C SER A 174 -20.05 0.13 4.08
N LEU A 175 -19.45 0.88 5.01
CA LEU A 175 -19.90 0.95 6.41
C LEU A 175 -21.30 1.56 6.51
N LEU A 176 -21.58 2.63 5.77
CA LEU A 176 -22.88 3.27 5.77
C LEU A 176 -23.97 2.32 5.24
N ALA A 177 -23.70 1.58 4.16
CA ALA A 177 -24.62 0.59 3.62
C ALA A 177 -24.91 -0.53 4.64
N LEU A 178 -23.89 -0.98 5.41
CA LEU A 178 -24.07 -1.95 6.49
C LEU A 178 -25.00 -1.40 7.59
N LYS A 179 -24.75 -0.18 8.05
CA LYS A 179 -25.58 0.47 9.08
C LYS A 179 -27.01 0.72 8.62
N GLN A 180 -27.21 1.05 7.35
CA GLN A 180 -28.52 1.24 6.73
C GLN A 180 -29.23 -0.08 6.38
N LYS A 181 -28.65 -1.24 6.73
CA LYS A 181 -29.21 -2.58 6.42
C LYS A 181 -29.36 -2.87 4.91
N LYS A 182 -28.63 -2.14 4.05
CA LYS A 182 -28.59 -2.36 2.61
C LYS A 182 -27.71 -3.54 2.22
N VAL A 183 -26.78 -3.92 3.11
CA VAL A 183 -25.95 -5.11 3.01
C VAL A 183 -25.93 -5.84 4.35
N ASP A 184 -25.66 -7.14 4.34
CA ASP A 184 -25.63 -7.99 5.54
C ASP A 184 -24.27 -7.93 6.23
N ALA A 185 -23.19 -7.75 5.47
CA ALA A 185 -21.82 -7.68 5.99
C ALA A 185 -20.95 -6.79 5.09
N VAL A 186 -19.77 -6.44 5.60
CA VAL A 186 -18.67 -5.83 4.83
C VAL A 186 -17.44 -6.73 4.97
N VAL A 187 -16.68 -6.92 3.90
CA VAL A 187 -15.36 -7.55 3.94
C VAL A 187 -14.29 -6.51 3.64
N SER A 188 -13.31 -6.45 4.52
CA SER A 188 -12.14 -5.58 4.40
C SER A 188 -10.97 -6.18 5.19
N ASP A 189 -9.84 -5.49 5.19
CA ASP A 189 -8.71 -5.87 6.00
C ASP A 189 -9.03 -5.66 7.48
N ASP A 190 -8.54 -6.57 8.31
CA ASP A 190 -8.95 -6.69 9.71
C ASP A 190 -8.62 -5.45 10.55
N VAL A 191 -7.56 -4.76 10.23
CA VAL A 191 -7.18 -3.53 10.91
C VAL A 191 -8.28 -2.47 10.84
N LEU A 192 -8.98 -2.34 9.71
CA LEU A 192 -10.15 -1.46 9.59
C LEU A 192 -11.37 -2.04 10.30
N ASN A 193 -11.61 -3.34 10.16
CA ASN A 193 -12.75 -4.00 10.77
C ASN A 193 -12.72 -3.91 12.30
N GLN A 194 -11.54 -4.07 12.91
CA GLN A 194 -11.34 -3.88 14.35
C GLN A 194 -11.62 -2.43 14.77
N TRP A 195 -11.14 -1.45 13.99
CA TRP A 195 -11.44 -0.05 14.23
C TRP A 195 -12.94 0.23 14.19
N TRP A 196 -13.66 -0.31 13.20
CA TRP A 196 -15.11 -0.13 13.11
C TRP A 196 -15.84 -0.72 14.31
N VAL A 197 -15.52 -1.96 14.68
CA VAL A 197 -16.16 -2.62 15.82
C VAL A 197 -15.87 -1.90 17.14
N LYS A 198 -14.65 -1.40 17.33
CA LYS A 198 -14.28 -0.60 18.50
C LYS A 198 -15.11 0.69 18.61
N ASN A 199 -15.42 1.33 17.47
CA ASN A 199 -16.12 2.63 17.44
C ASN A 199 -17.62 2.53 17.12
N ASN A 200 -18.16 1.31 16.95
CA ASN A 200 -19.57 1.06 16.66
C ASN A 200 -20.04 -0.18 17.46
N PRO A 201 -20.61 0.02 18.66
CA PRO A 201 -20.99 -1.09 19.54
C PRO A 201 -22.03 -2.06 18.98
N ASP A 202 -22.77 -1.65 17.94
CA ASP A 202 -23.76 -2.44 17.20
C ASP A 202 -23.13 -3.41 16.19
N LEU A 203 -21.83 -3.27 15.91
CA LEU A 203 -21.10 -4.14 14.98
C LEU A 203 -20.34 -5.25 15.72
N MET A 204 -20.02 -6.31 14.96
CA MET A 204 -19.20 -7.42 15.41
C MET A 204 -18.35 -7.99 14.26
N LEU A 205 -17.20 -8.58 14.62
CA LEU A 205 -16.34 -9.31 13.70
C LEU A 205 -16.93 -10.69 13.41
N VAL A 206 -16.78 -11.18 12.17
CA VAL A 206 -17.28 -12.48 11.72
C VAL A 206 -16.11 -13.45 11.54
N GLY A 207 -16.10 -14.50 12.34
CA GLY A 207 -15.15 -15.60 12.23
C GLY A 207 -13.69 -15.20 12.47
N LYS A 208 -12.79 -15.97 11.84
CA LYS A 208 -11.34 -15.76 11.89
C LYS A 208 -10.85 -15.08 10.59
N LEU A 209 -9.59 -14.65 10.58
CA LEU A 209 -8.90 -14.24 9.34
C LEU A 209 -8.89 -15.40 8.36
N TYR A 210 -9.17 -15.11 7.08
CA TYR A 210 -9.14 -16.09 6.00
C TYR A 210 -8.06 -15.81 4.94
N THR A 211 -7.28 -14.74 5.12
CA THR A 211 -6.11 -14.40 4.30
C THR A 211 -4.95 -13.90 5.14
N ILE A 212 -3.80 -13.78 4.49
CA ILE A 212 -2.63 -13.02 4.96
C ILE A 212 -2.39 -11.92 3.95
N GLU A 213 -2.32 -10.68 4.41
CA GLU A 213 -2.19 -9.49 3.59
C GLU A 213 -0.91 -8.71 3.97
N PRO A 214 0.23 -9.02 3.31
CA PRO A 214 1.46 -8.25 3.50
C PRO A 214 1.33 -6.91 2.76
N TYR A 215 1.42 -5.80 3.49
CA TYR A 215 1.40 -4.47 2.89
C TYR A 215 2.79 -4.02 2.48
N GLY A 216 2.93 -3.64 1.22
CA GLY A 216 4.10 -2.97 0.67
C GLY A 216 3.72 -1.60 0.11
N MET A 217 4.67 -0.67 0.11
CA MET A 217 4.47 0.61 -0.56
C MET A 217 4.69 0.43 -2.06
N GLY A 218 3.82 1.06 -2.87
CA GLY A 218 3.93 1.01 -4.33
C GLY A 218 4.88 2.08 -4.85
N VAL A 219 5.79 1.68 -5.72
CA VAL A 219 6.72 2.55 -6.42
C VAL A 219 6.70 2.27 -7.92
N ARG A 220 7.16 3.22 -8.74
CA ARG A 220 7.29 3.01 -10.19
C ARG A 220 8.25 1.86 -10.47
N GLN A 221 7.96 1.06 -11.48
CA GLN A 221 8.86 0.00 -11.94
C GLN A 221 10.19 0.54 -12.44
N ASN A 222 11.21 -0.31 -12.33
CA ASN A 222 12.55 -0.07 -12.88
C ASN A 222 13.32 1.10 -12.25
N ASP A 223 12.92 1.59 -11.08
CA ASP A 223 13.67 2.56 -10.31
C ASP A 223 14.14 1.95 -8.97
N SER A 224 15.16 1.10 -9.07
CA SER A 224 15.75 0.43 -7.91
C SER A 224 16.38 1.42 -6.90
N ARG A 225 16.91 2.57 -7.37
CA ARG A 225 17.47 3.60 -6.48
C ARG A 225 16.37 4.20 -5.60
N TRP A 226 15.21 4.54 -6.19
CA TRP A 226 14.06 5.04 -5.44
C TRP A 226 13.54 4.01 -4.44
N ARG A 227 13.24 2.80 -4.90
CA ARG A 227 12.77 1.71 -4.03
C ARG A 227 13.72 1.42 -2.89
N ASN A 228 15.03 1.35 -3.15
CA ASN A 228 16.03 1.07 -2.14
C ASN A 228 16.16 2.22 -1.12
N ALA A 229 16.04 3.48 -1.55
CA ALA A 229 16.03 4.62 -0.64
C ALA A 229 14.82 4.57 0.34
N ILE A 230 13.64 4.19 -0.15
CA ILE A 230 12.46 3.99 0.71
C ILE A 230 12.69 2.82 1.68
N ASN A 231 13.24 1.70 1.21
CA ASN A 231 13.55 0.55 2.07
C ASN A 231 14.56 0.90 3.16
N GLN A 232 15.62 1.65 2.83
CA GLN A 232 16.60 2.12 3.81
C GLN A 232 15.95 3.02 4.86
N ALA A 233 15.12 3.99 4.42
CA ALA A 233 14.38 4.85 5.36
C ALA A 233 13.46 4.02 6.29
N LEU A 234 12.76 3.02 5.76
CA LEU A 234 11.94 2.11 6.59
C LEU A 234 12.78 1.36 7.63
N MET A 235 13.98 0.90 7.28
CA MET A 235 14.88 0.22 8.21
C MET A 235 15.39 1.15 9.31
N GLU A 236 15.81 2.38 8.97
CA GLU A 236 16.21 3.39 9.95
C GLU A 236 15.07 3.71 10.93
N ILE A 237 13.84 3.88 10.43
CA ILE A 237 12.65 4.11 11.24
C ILE A 237 12.38 2.92 12.17
N TRP A 238 12.62 1.69 11.70
CA TRP A 238 12.47 0.49 12.51
C TRP A 238 13.56 0.36 13.56
N ASP A 239 14.82 0.45 13.16
CA ASP A 239 15.99 0.26 14.03
C ASP A 239 16.08 1.35 15.13
N SER A 240 15.65 2.58 14.84
CA SER A 240 15.54 3.67 15.82
C SER A 240 14.42 3.50 16.84
N GLY A 241 13.51 2.51 16.64
CA GLY A 241 12.31 2.34 17.46
C GLY A 241 11.15 3.26 17.10
N ARG A 242 11.34 4.18 16.17
CA ARG A 242 10.30 5.14 15.76
C ARG A 242 9.08 4.47 15.16
N TYR A 243 9.26 3.35 14.44
CA TYR A 243 8.15 2.54 13.95
C TYR A 243 7.26 2.04 15.10
N ALA A 244 7.85 1.54 16.18
CA ALA A 244 7.10 1.03 17.33
C ALA A 244 6.33 2.15 18.05
N GLU A 245 6.87 3.37 18.11
CA GLU A 245 6.18 4.54 18.67
C GLU A 245 4.96 4.91 17.82
N ILE A 246 5.09 4.98 16.49
CA ILE A 246 3.99 5.26 15.57
C ILE A 246 2.94 4.15 15.67
N HIS A 247 3.37 2.89 15.70
CA HIS A 247 2.45 1.76 15.84
C HIS A 247 1.67 1.83 17.15
N PHE A 248 2.35 2.11 18.27
CA PHE A 248 1.71 2.27 19.56
C PHE A 248 0.69 3.42 19.57
N LYS A 249 1.05 4.57 18.97
CA LYS A 249 0.15 5.73 18.85
C LYS A 249 -1.21 5.36 18.23
N TRP A 250 -1.20 4.53 17.18
CA TRP A 250 -2.40 4.25 16.38
C TRP A 250 -3.13 2.98 16.80
N PHE A 251 -2.42 1.97 17.31
CA PHE A 251 -2.99 0.67 17.66
C PHE A 251 -3.03 0.39 19.16
N GLY A 252 -2.35 1.20 19.98
CA GLY A 252 -2.29 1.02 21.44
C GLY A 252 -1.41 -0.15 21.88
N GLN A 253 -0.67 -0.76 20.96
CA GLN A 253 0.25 -1.86 21.22
C GLN A 253 1.48 -1.78 20.30
N LYS A 254 2.58 -2.44 20.70
CA LYS A 254 3.74 -2.61 19.83
C LYS A 254 3.42 -3.59 18.69
N PRO A 255 4.14 -3.53 17.55
CA PRO A 255 3.96 -4.50 16.47
C PRO A 255 4.25 -5.93 16.97
N GLU A 256 3.39 -6.87 16.58
CA GLU A 256 3.56 -8.32 16.89
C GLU A 256 4.36 -9.06 15.81
N PHE A 257 4.88 -8.35 14.82
CA PHE A 257 5.70 -8.88 13.73
C PHE A 257 7.01 -8.12 13.65
N GLU A 258 8.01 -8.75 13.05
CA GLU A 258 9.25 -8.09 12.67
C GLU A 258 9.19 -7.73 11.18
N ILE A 259 9.74 -6.57 10.82
CA ILE A 259 9.96 -6.26 9.41
C ILE A 259 10.96 -7.28 8.87
N PRO A 260 10.62 -8.02 7.79
CA PRO A 260 11.52 -9.03 7.24
C PRO A 260 12.90 -8.44 6.97
N TRP A 261 13.91 -9.26 7.28
CA TRP A 261 15.30 -8.89 7.14
C TRP A 261 15.62 -8.20 5.80
N TYR A 262 16.23 -7.04 5.89
CA TYR A 262 16.80 -6.30 4.77
C TYR A 262 18.30 -6.19 5.00
N PRO A 263 19.18 -6.38 3.98
CA PRO A 263 20.63 -6.29 4.17
C PRO A 263 21.04 -4.95 4.79
N LYS A 264 21.77 -5.03 5.88
CA LYS A 264 22.38 -3.86 6.54
C LYS A 264 23.63 -3.42 5.80
#